data_a3a2d9dd05f35659b1e8b262f7761a80
#
_entry.id   a3a2d9dd05f35659b1e8b262f7761a80
#
_cell.length_a   1.000
_cell.length_b   1.000
_cell.length_c   1.000
_cell.angle_alpha   90.00
_cell.angle_beta   90.00
_cell.angle_gamma   90.00
#
_symmetry.space_group_name_H-M   'P 1'
#
loop_
_entity.id
_entity.type
_entity.pdbx_description
1 polymer ?
#
loop_
_entity_poly.entity_id
_entity_poly.type
_entity_poly.pdbx_seq_one_letter_code
_entity_poly.pdbx_strand_id
1 'polypeptide(L)'
;MEKDKKYILRYALLDYIATLIAWQLFNIYRFYEVRSTVYFNTLGDFLINTKAILMGIGMPLFWLIVYFYSGYYAKPRQKNHTSDLLSTLFSTLTGSLIIFFAVIINDYPEQYTLYYRVFAGLFLIHFFCTWFVRFLQTSRLLNLHAEGKVGINVLIIGSGKVAGKLSRQMQQTKNSSAYLLKGFIRVNSEEKAVAEQDILGDTEQLKEIIKEQRIEALILATDRQDSDYTEGLLKQLYVYHLDILSVIHKQDLLFSNITLYSLPGVPLKYLSPTQLKPWEQNLKRSTDILVSVLGLLVLSPLFVFLALRIRLESAGPILYRQERLGKEMKPFTILKFRTMFAHSEPEGPLLSSLNDERITPFGRFLRKYRLDELPQLWNVLKGEMSLVGPRPERRFYVERIVDQAPQYYLVYRVKPGITSLGMVKYGYADSVEKMIERLEYDLIY
;
A
#
# COMPACT_ATOMS: atom_id res chain seq x y z
N MET A 1 11.16 0.70 5.23
CA MET A 1 10.02 1.26 6.00
C MET A 1 10.41 2.46 6.87
N GLU A 2 11.40 2.38 7.75
CA GLU A 2 11.75 3.51 8.63
C GLU A 2 12.29 4.73 7.88
N LYS A 3 13.13 4.50 6.87
CA LYS A 3 13.64 5.57 5.98
C LYS A 3 12.51 6.30 5.24
N ASP A 4 11.50 5.57 4.74
CA ASP A 4 10.38 6.16 4.01
C ASP A 4 9.51 7.05 4.89
N LYS A 5 9.28 6.68 6.16
CA LYS A 5 8.53 7.49 7.13
C LYS A 5 9.13 8.89 7.30
N LYS A 6 10.47 8.99 7.37
CA LYS A 6 11.16 10.29 7.48
C LYS A 6 10.91 11.18 6.25
N TYR A 7 10.93 10.60 5.06
CA TYR A 7 10.63 11.35 3.82
C TYR A 7 9.16 11.76 3.76
N ILE A 8 8.24 10.86 4.10
CA ILE A 8 6.79 11.16 4.13
C ILE A 8 6.52 12.33 5.09
N LEU A 9 7.06 12.28 6.32
CA LEU A 9 6.87 13.35 7.30
C LEU A 9 7.40 14.69 6.79
N ARG A 10 8.58 14.68 6.17
CA ARG A 10 9.17 15.90 5.60
C ARG A 10 8.33 16.46 4.45
N TYR A 11 7.84 15.61 3.53
CA TYR A 11 6.97 16.05 2.45
C TYR A 11 5.65 16.63 2.99
N ALA A 12 5.02 15.96 3.96
CA ALA A 12 3.79 16.42 4.57
C ALA A 12 3.97 17.77 5.30
N LEU A 13 5.08 17.95 6.03
CA LEU A 13 5.37 19.22 6.70
C LEU A 13 5.56 20.38 5.71
N LEU A 14 6.31 20.15 4.64
CA LEU A 14 6.55 21.18 3.62
C LEU A 14 5.30 21.46 2.79
N ASP A 15 4.49 20.45 2.48
CA ASP A 15 3.17 20.65 1.86
C ASP A 15 2.24 21.44 2.80
N TYR A 16 2.23 21.16 4.12
CA TYR A 16 1.46 21.95 5.09
C TYR A 16 1.84 23.43 5.05
N ILE A 17 3.14 23.75 5.07
CA ILE A 17 3.63 25.11 4.99
C ILE A 17 3.25 25.77 3.65
N ALA A 18 3.44 25.06 2.53
CA ALA A 18 3.10 25.54 1.21
C ALA A 18 1.60 25.87 1.10
N THR A 19 0.74 24.98 1.63
CA THR A 19 -0.72 25.16 1.59
C THR A 19 -1.18 26.26 2.53
N LEU A 20 -0.52 26.45 3.67
CA LEU A 20 -0.76 27.57 4.58
C LEU A 20 -0.47 28.92 3.88
N ILE A 21 0.69 29.02 3.24
CA ILE A 21 1.07 30.23 2.46
C ILE A 21 0.07 30.45 1.32
N ALA A 22 -0.24 29.41 0.56
CA ALA A 22 -1.18 29.50 -0.54
C ALA A 22 -2.57 29.97 -0.08
N TRP A 23 -3.05 29.48 1.08
CA TRP A 23 -4.33 29.87 1.64
C TRP A 23 -4.33 31.35 2.06
N GLN A 24 -3.25 31.85 2.66
CA GLN A 24 -3.14 33.26 3.05
C GLN A 24 -3.08 34.17 1.80
N LEU A 25 -2.30 33.79 0.80
CA LEU A 25 -2.24 34.55 -0.48
C LEU A 25 -3.61 34.54 -1.17
N PHE A 26 -4.33 33.42 -1.17
CA PHE A 26 -5.67 33.34 -1.70
C PHE A 26 -6.66 34.24 -0.92
N ASN A 27 -6.58 34.28 0.42
CA ASN A 27 -7.42 35.16 1.23
C ASN A 27 -7.17 36.64 0.93
N ILE A 28 -5.90 37.03 0.71
CA ILE A 28 -5.55 38.38 0.27
C ILE A 28 -6.17 38.67 -1.12
N TYR A 29 -6.00 37.77 -2.07
CA TYR A 29 -6.58 37.88 -3.40
C TYR A 29 -8.11 37.98 -3.32
N ARG A 30 -8.76 37.10 -2.58
CA ARG A 30 -10.21 37.08 -2.37
C ARG A 30 -10.73 38.39 -1.75
N PHE A 31 -10.04 38.96 -0.78
CA PHE A 31 -10.42 40.21 -0.16
C PHE A 31 -10.53 41.34 -1.18
N TYR A 32 -9.59 41.46 -2.12
CA TYR A 32 -9.61 42.48 -3.15
C TYR A 32 -10.65 42.21 -4.25
N GLU A 33 -10.88 40.95 -4.63
CA GLU A 33 -11.87 40.59 -5.65
C GLU A 33 -13.32 40.71 -5.15
N VAL A 34 -13.59 40.38 -3.88
CA VAL A 34 -14.96 40.34 -3.31
C VAL A 34 -15.24 41.53 -2.39
N ARG A 35 -14.45 42.59 -2.48
CA ARG A 35 -14.50 43.75 -1.57
C ARG A 35 -15.88 44.39 -1.44
N SER A 36 -16.68 44.38 -2.49
CA SER A 36 -18.05 44.93 -2.48
C SER A 36 -19.05 44.14 -1.65
N THR A 37 -18.74 42.87 -1.33
CA THR A 37 -19.64 41.95 -0.64
C THR A 37 -19.12 41.53 0.76
N VAL A 38 -17.90 41.99 1.14
CA VAL A 38 -17.28 41.61 2.44
C VAL A 38 -17.58 42.70 3.50
N TYR A 39 -18.10 42.29 4.65
CA TYR A 39 -18.40 43.15 5.82
C TYR A 39 -17.17 43.66 6.57
N PHE A 40 -15.98 43.56 6.01
CA PHE A 40 -14.73 43.96 6.66
C PHE A 40 -14.15 45.20 6.03
N ASN A 41 -13.83 46.21 6.82
CA ASN A 41 -13.30 47.50 6.34
C ASN A 41 -11.81 47.42 5.98
N THR A 42 -11.06 46.58 6.67
CA THR A 42 -9.61 46.41 6.47
C THR A 42 -9.23 44.96 6.19
N LEU A 43 -8.13 44.77 5.45
CA LEU A 43 -7.54 43.43 5.22
C LEU A 43 -7.16 42.78 6.57
N GLY A 44 -6.69 43.58 7.55
CA GLY A 44 -6.34 43.09 8.84
C GLY A 44 -7.52 42.43 9.57
N ASP A 45 -8.66 43.11 9.63
CA ASP A 45 -9.89 42.60 10.24
C ASP A 45 -10.37 41.32 9.55
N PHE A 46 -10.23 41.25 8.24
CA PHE A 46 -10.59 40.08 7.44
C PHE A 46 -9.70 38.87 7.78
N LEU A 47 -8.38 39.06 7.91
CA LEU A 47 -7.43 37.98 8.16
C LEU A 47 -7.38 37.51 9.64
N ILE A 48 -7.73 38.40 10.60
CA ILE A 48 -7.61 38.12 12.03
C ILE A 48 -8.94 37.64 12.65
N ASN A 49 -10.05 37.64 11.90
CA ASN A 49 -11.30 37.15 12.45
C ASN A 49 -11.24 35.66 12.79
N THR A 50 -12.05 35.23 13.77
CA THR A 50 -12.03 33.85 14.29
C THR A 50 -12.23 32.79 13.19
N LYS A 51 -13.08 33.07 12.20
CA LYS A 51 -13.33 32.15 11.07
C LYS A 51 -12.10 32.02 10.18
N ALA A 52 -11.42 33.14 9.88
CA ALA A 52 -10.22 33.13 9.04
C ALA A 52 -9.05 32.39 9.73
N ILE A 53 -8.89 32.55 11.05
CA ILE A 53 -7.88 31.83 11.84
C ILE A 53 -8.20 30.32 11.84
N LEU A 54 -9.45 29.95 12.09
CA LEU A 54 -9.87 28.54 12.09
C LEU A 54 -9.65 27.87 10.72
N MET A 55 -10.01 28.57 9.66
CA MET A 55 -9.77 28.13 8.28
C MET A 55 -8.27 28.12 7.94
N GLY A 56 -7.47 29.01 8.50
CA GLY A 56 -6.01 29.02 8.36
C GLY A 56 -5.35 27.75 8.84
N ILE A 57 -5.91 27.11 9.88
CA ILE A 57 -5.43 25.81 10.39
C ILE A 57 -6.11 24.65 9.65
N GLY A 58 -7.41 24.74 9.40
CA GLY A 58 -8.21 23.68 8.82
C GLY A 58 -7.90 23.39 7.35
N MET A 59 -7.67 24.44 6.54
CA MET A 59 -7.43 24.29 5.11
C MET A 59 -6.12 23.56 4.79
N PRO A 60 -4.98 23.83 5.42
CA PRO A 60 -3.80 23.00 5.23
C PRO A 60 -4.01 21.53 5.57
N LEU A 61 -4.76 21.20 6.61
CA LEU A 61 -5.09 19.82 6.97
C LEU A 61 -5.98 19.18 5.90
N PHE A 62 -6.98 19.89 5.39
CA PHE A 62 -7.79 19.44 4.25
C PHE A 62 -6.91 19.09 3.05
N TRP A 63 -5.96 19.94 2.67
CA TRP A 63 -5.06 19.68 1.56
C TRP A 63 -4.15 18.48 1.79
N LEU A 64 -3.64 18.27 3.01
CA LEU A 64 -2.89 17.05 3.33
C LEU A 64 -3.73 15.79 3.11
N ILE A 65 -5.04 15.84 3.46
CA ILE A 65 -5.96 14.74 3.20
C ILE A 65 -6.12 14.49 1.70
N VAL A 66 -6.32 15.55 0.91
CA VAL A 66 -6.40 15.45 -0.57
C VAL A 66 -5.13 14.84 -1.15
N TYR A 67 -3.94 15.26 -0.69
CA TYR A 67 -2.67 14.73 -1.17
C TYR A 67 -2.42 13.29 -0.71
N PHE A 68 -2.88 12.93 0.47
CA PHE A 68 -2.85 11.55 0.94
C PHE A 68 -3.71 10.65 0.03
N TYR A 69 -4.95 11.05 -0.27
CA TYR A 69 -5.82 10.29 -1.16
C TYR A 69 -5.37 10.31 -2.62
N SER A 70 -4.65 11.32 -3.08
CA SER A 70 -4.03 11.28 -4.42
C SER A 70 -2.91 10.25 -4.55
N GLY A 71 -2.43 9.68 -3.42
CA GLY A 71 -1.31 8.74 -3.40
C GLY A 71 0.07 9.42 -3.47
N TYR A 72 0.13 10.74 -3.35
CA TYR A 72 1.39 11.50 -3.49
C TYR A 72 2.48 11.01 -2.53
N TYR A 73 2.15 10.60 -1.31
CA TYR A 73 3.13 10.16 -0.30
C TYR A 73 3.56 8.70 -0.40
N ALA A 74 3.02 7.91 -1.34
CA ALA A 74 3.18 6.45 -1.34
C ALA A 74 4.61 5.97 -1.66
N LYS A 75 5.31 6.63 -2.59
CA LYS A 75 6.67 6.25 -3.02
C LYS A 75 7.64 7.42 -2.88
N PRO A 76 8.00 7.81 -1.65
CA PRO A 76 8.69 9.08 -1.38
C PRO A 76 10.10 9.16 -1.98
N ARG A 77 10.76 8.01 -2.22
CA ARG A 77 12.11 7.93 -2.81
C ARG A 77 12.11 7.71 -4.34
N GLN A 78 10.94 7.62 -4.99
CA GLN A 78 10.80 7.40 -6.44
C GLN A 78 10.15 8.59 -7.15
N LYS A 79 10.32 9.79 -6.63
CA LYS A 79 9.74 11.01 -7.21
C LYS A 79 10.45 11.43 -8.48
N ASN A 80 9.69 12.03 -9.40
CA ASN A 80 10.20 12.71 -10.58
C ASN A 80 9.33 13.93 -10.88
N HIS A 81 9.91 14.92 -11.59
CA HIS A 81 9.25 16.20 -11.85
C HIS A 81 7.93 16.05 -12.61
N THR A 82 7.86 15.17 -13.61
CA THR A 82 6.65 14.98 -14.43
C THR A 82 5.50 14.38 -13.61
N SER A 83 5.78 13.34 -12.82
CA SER A 83 4.79 12.71 -11.95
C SER A 83 4.29 13.69 -10.88
N ASP A 84 5.21 14.48 -10.29
CA ASP A 84 4.85 15.45 -9.26
C ASP A 84 4.03 16.62 -9.83
N LEU A 85 4.34 17.09 -11.06
CA LEU A 85 3.56 18.10 -11.76
C LEU A 85 2.11 17.61 -11.99
N LEU A 86 1.96 16.42 -12.60
CA LEU A 86 0.63 15.85 -12.88
C LEU A 86 -0.16 15.56 -11.61
N SER A 87 0.48 14.93 -10.61
CA SER A 87 -0.17 14.65 -9.33
C SER A 87 -0.62 15.94 -8.62
N THR A 88 0.21 16.99 -8.67
CA THR A 88 -0.14 18.29 -8.08
C THR A 88 -1.28 18.95 -8.85
N LEU A 89 -1.23 18.94 -10.18
CA LEU A 89 -2.27 19.53 -11.03
C LEU A 89 -3.64 18.91 -10.73
N PHE A 90 -3.74 17.57 -10.78
CA PHE A 90 -5.01 16.89 -10.53
C PHE A 90 -5.48 17.00 -9.08
N SER A 91 -4.58 16.87 -8.10
CA SER A 91 -4.99 17.01 -6.70
C SER A 91 -5.41 18.43 -6.33
N THR A 92 -4.71 19.46 -6.84
CA THR A 92 -5.11 20.86 -6.60
C THR A 92 -6.40 21.23 -7.33
N LEU A 93 -6.63 20.73 -8.55
CA LEU A 93 -7.89 20.93 -9.25
C LEU A 93 -9.06 20.30 -8.46
N THR A 94 -8.92 19.06 -8.05
CA THR A 94 -9.94 18.35 -7.25
C THR A 94 -10.24 19.06 -5.93
N GLY A 95 -9.18 19.40 -5.18
CA GLY A 95 -9.35 20.10 -3.90
C GLY A 95 -9.96 21.50 -4.06
N SER A 96 -9.56 22.24 -5.10
CA SER A 96 -10.15 23.57 -5.39
C SER A 96 -11.63 23.46 -5.76
N LEU A 97 -12.04 22.44 -6.51
CA LEU A 97 -13.47 22.19 -6.80
C LEU A 97 -14.25 21.90 -5.51
N ILE A 98 -13.71 21.09 -4.61
CA ILE A 98 -14.37 20.80 -3.33
C ILE A 98 -14.52 22.07 -2.50
N ILE A 99 -13.46 22.87 -2.36
CA ILE A 99 -13.50 24.15 -1.62
C ILE A 99 -14.48 25.12 -2.27
N PHE A 100 -14.49 25.22 -3.60
CA PHE A 100 -15.39 26.09 -4.33
C PHE A 100 -16.85 25.78 -4.00
N PHE A 101 -17.28 24.54 -4.11
CA PHE A 101 -18.65 24.14 -3.81
C PHE A 101 -19.00 24.16 -2.32
N ALA A 102 -18.05 23.88 -1.43
CA ALA A 102 -18.31 23.85 0.01
C ALA A 102 -18.29 25.24 0.67
N VAL A 103 -17.50 26.17 0.17
CA VAL A 103 -17.21 27.44 0.84
C VAL A 103 -17.53 28.65 -0.04
N ILE A 104 -17.00 28.71 -1.26
CA ILE A 104 -17.00 29.92 -2.09
C ILE A 104 -18.37 30.19 -2.72
N ILE A 105 -19.13 29.16 -3.06
CA ILE A 105 -20.46 29.31 -3.68
C ILE A 105 -21.43 30.10 -2.81
N ASN A 106 -21.21 30.16 -1.50
CA ASN A 106 -22.04 30.91 -0.54
C ASN A 106 -21.69 32.39 -0.43
N ASP A 107 -20.71 32.91 -1.18
CA ASP A 107 -20.25 34.29 -1.07
C ASP A 107 -21.20 35.31 -1.74
N TYR A 108 -22.22 34.86 -2.46
CA TYR A 108 -23.26 35.70 -3.15
C TYR A 108 -22.69 36.94 -3.90
N PRO A 109 -21.79 36.75 -4.88
CA PRO A 109 -21.26 37.86 -5.62
C PRO A 109 -22.33 38.52 -6.53
N GLU A 110 -22.23 39.83 -6.73
CA GLU A 110 -23.13 40.57 -7.62
C GLU A 110 -23.07 40.08 -9.06
N GLN A 111 -21.92 39.55 -9.49
CA GLN A 111 -21.70 39.04 -10.85
C GLN A 111 -21.15 37.60 -10.78
N TYR A 112 -21.76 36.68 -11.55
CA TYR A 112 -21.28 35.31 -11.61
C TYR A 112 -19.89 35.14 -12.23
N THR A 113 -19.38 36.13 -13.00
CA THR A 113 -18.00 36.18 -13.50
C THR A 113 -16.98 36.18 -12.35
N LEU A 114 -17.35 36.67 -11.17
CA LEU A 114 -16.52 36.70 -9.99
C LEU A 114 -16.25 35.29 -9.46
N TYR A 115 -17.21 34.36 -9.53
CA TYR A 115 -17.01 32.98 -9.18
C TYR A 115 -15.87 32.32 -9.97
N TYR A 116 -15.82 32.57 -11.30
CA TYR A 116 -14.75 32.02 -12.15
C TYR A 116 -13.38 32.60 -11.78
N ARG A 117 -13.31 33.91 -11.50
CA ARG A 117 -12.07 34.55 -11.07
C ARG A 117 -11.58 34.05 -9.74
N VAL A 118 -12.46 33.96 -8.75
CA VAL A 118 -12.12 33.44 -7.41
C VAL A 118 -11.71 31.98 -7.47
N PHE A 119 -12.42 31.14 -8.25
CA PHE A 119 -12.02 29.75 -8.47
C PHE A 119 -10.66 29.64 -9.16
N ALA A 120 -10.43 30.38 -10.22
CA ALA A 120 -9.17 30.41 -10.95
C ALA A 120 -8.02 30.89 -10.04
N GLY A 121 -8.25 31.94 -9.25
CA GLY A 121 -7.28 32.43 -8.26
C GLY A 121 -6.94 31.39 -7.21
N LEU A 122 -7.95 30.71 -6.62
CA LEU A 122 -7.73 29.62 -5.68
C LEU A 122 -6.87 28.52 -6.29
N PHE A 123 -7.27 28.03 -7.47
CA PHE A 123 -6.57 26.95 -8.15
C PHE A 123 -5.13 27.35 -8.50
N LEU A 124 -4.92 28.48 -9.15
CA LEU A 124 -3.59 28.89 -9.63
C LEU A 124 -2.64 29.19 -8.47
N ILE A 125 -3.06 29.96 -7.48
CA ILE A 125 -2.23 30.30 -6.31
C ILE A 125 -1.82 29.01 -5.60
N HIS A 126 -2.79 28.12 -5.34
CA HIS A 126 -2.53 26.88 -4.63
C HIS A 126 -1.64 25.93 -5.44
N PHE A 127 -1.91 25.79 -6.74
CA PHE A 127 -1.11 24.97 -7.64
C PHE A 127 0.35 25.45 -7.66
N PHE A 128 0.59 26.73 -7.92
CA PHE A 128 1.96 27.23 -8.04
C PHE A 128 2.74 27.17 -6.73
N CYS A 129 2.13 27.53 -5.59
CA CYS A 129 2.78 27.41 -4.29
C CYS A 129 3.18 25.97 -3.96
N THR A 130 2.26 25.02 -4.15
CA THR A 130 2.52 23.62 -3.84
C THR A 130 3.49 23.01 -4.84
N TRP A 131 3.30 23.26 -6.14
CA TRP A 131 4.19 22.74 -7.19
C TRP A 131 5.63 23.23 -7.01
N PHE A 132 5.83 24.51 -6.68
CA PHE A 132 7.16 25.08 -6.48
C PHE A 132 7.91 24.40 -5.33
N VAL A 133 7.24 24.20 -4.18
CA VAL A 133 7.85 23.51 -3.04
C VAL A 133 8.17 22.05 -3.38
N ARG A 134 7.27 21.35 -4.08
CA ARG A 134 7.50 19.98 -4.54
C ARG A 134 8.61 19.89 -5.57
N PHE A 135 8.69 20.84 -6.48
CA PHE A 135 9.78 20.93 -7.45
C PHE A 135 11.15 21.02 -6.75
N LEU A 136 11.29 21.90 -5.75
CA LEU A 136 12.53 22.02 -4.97
C LEU A 136 12.86 20.73 -4.20
N GLN A 137 11.85 20.07 -3.62
CA GLN A 137 12.04 18.81 -2.91
C GLN A 137 12.52 17.70 -3.84
N THR A 138 11.91 17.57 -5.00
CA THR A 138 12.25 16.56 -6.01
C THR A 138 13.60 16.83 -6.63
N SER A 139 13.95 18.09 -6.93
CA SER A 139 15.29 18.47 -7.39
C SER A 139 16.38 18.06 -6.38
N ARG A 140 16.14 18.33 -5.09
CA ARG A 140 17.06 17.89 -4.04
C ARG A 140 17.16 16.35 -3.95
N LEU A 141 16.05 15.63 -4.09
CA LEU A 141 16.03 14.18 -4.08
C LEU A 141 16.84 13.61 -5.26
N LEU A 142 16.65 14.16 -6.47
CA LEU A 142 17.39 13.73 -7.67
C LEU A 142 18.90 13.99 -7.55
N ASN A 143 19.31 15.11 -6.94
CA ASN A 143 20.72 15.36 -6.64
C ASN A 143 21.29 14.31 -5.68
N LEU A 144 20.52 13.91 -4.65
CA LEU A 144 20.96 12.85 -3.73
C LEU A 144 20.99 11.47 -4.40
N HIS A 145 20.15 11.21 -5.41
CA HIS A 145 20.25 10.01 -6.25
C HIS A 145 21.51 10.02 -7.09
N ALA A 146 21.84 11.14 -7.74
CA ALA A 146 23.04 11.29 -8.55
C ALA A 146 24.33 11.06 -7.73
N GLU A 147 24.32 11.52 -6.46
CA GLU A 147 25.41 11.29 -5.50
C GLU A 147 25.43 9.84 -4.94
N GLY A 148 24.43 9.02 -5.24
CA GLY A 148 24.31 7.65 -4.70
C GLY A 148 23.98 7.57 -3.20
N LYS A 149 23.60 8.70 -2.57
CA LYS A 149 23.28 8.78 -1.12
C LYS A 149 21.91 8.25 -0.77
N VAL A 150 20.98 8.32 -1.72
CA VAL A 150 19.59 7.90 -1.56
C VAL A 150 19.18 7.06 -2.77
N GLY A 151 18.41 6.01 -2.53
CA GLY A 151 17.90 5.16 -3.60
C GLY A 151 17.36 3.85 -3.04
N ILE A 152 16.96 2.98 -3.92
CA ILE A 152 16.48 1.62 -3.66
C ILE A 152 17.60 0.67 -4.06
N ASN A 153 18.13 -0.09 -3.10
CA ASN A 153 19.17 -1.07 -3.38
C ASN A 153 18.57 -2.20 -4.20
N VAL A 154 19.10 -2.41 -5.40
CA VAL A 154 18.66 -3.48 -6.31
C VAL A 154 19.77 -4.46 -6.60
N LEU A 155 19.37 -5.71 -6.78
CA LEU A 155 20.21 -6.82 -7.18
C LEU A 155 19.68 -7.38 -8.50
N ILE A 156 20.56 -7.62 -9.47
CA ILE A 156 20.19 -8.21 -10.75
C ILE A 156 20.39 -9.72 -10.67
N ILE A 157 19.33 -10.46 -10.97
CA ILE A 157 19.34 -11.93 -11.09
C ILE A 157 19.60 -12.27 -12.57
N GLY A 158 20.78 -12.79 -12.84
CA GLY A 158 21.35 -13.02 -14.17
C GLY A 158 22.73 -12.38 -14.31
N SER A 159 23.62 -13.00 -15.10
CA SER A 159 24.97 -12.52 -15.37
C SER A 159 25.28 -12.49 -16.88
N GLY A 160 24.29 -12.75 -17.72
CA GLY A 160 24.40 -12.85 -19.15
C GLY A 160 24.28 -11.52 -19.91
N LYS A 161 24.02 -11.60 -21.21
CA LYS A 161 23.98 -10.44 -22.13
C LYS A 161 22.88 -9.45 -21.77
N VAL A 162 21.71 -9.94 -21.32
CA VAL A 162 20.58 -9.08 -20.89
C VAL A 162 20.97 -8.28 -19.64
N ALA A 163 21.57 -8.94 -18.65
CA ALA A 163 22.05 -8.31 -17.43
C ALA A 163 23.14 -7.26 -17.71
N GLY A 164 24.10 -7.58 -18.58
CA GLY A 164 25.16 -6.64 -18.98
C GLY A 164 24.62 -5.42 -19.74
N LYS A 165 23.62 -5.60 -20.61
CA LYS A 165 22.94 -4.48 -21.29
C LYS A 165 22.20 -3.59 -20.29
N LEU A 166 21.44 -4.19 -19.38
CA LEU A 166 20.70 -3.49 -18.34
C LEU A 166 21.64 -2.66 -17.46
N SER A 167 22.76 -3.24 -17.00
CA SER A 167 23.75 -2.55 -16.18
C SER A 167 24.30 -1.31 -16.87
N ARG A 168 24.71 -1.41 -18.13
CA ARG A 168 25.20 -0.26 -18.91
C ARG A 168 24.14 0.84 -19.01
N GLN A 169 22.89 0.48 -19.27
CA GLN A 169 21.79 1.45 -19.31
C GLN A 169 21.55 2.11 -17.95
N MET A 170 21.59 1.34 -16.85
CA MET A 170 21.48 1.90 -15.49
C MET A 170 22.64 2.84 -15.15
N GLN A 171 23.86 2.55 -15.59
CA GLN A 171 25.02 3.44 -15.40
C GLN A 171 24.87 4.75 -16.18
N GLN A 172 24.37 4.69 -17.43
CA GLN A 172 24.12 5.89 -18.24
C GLN A 172 23.04 6.80 -17.65
N THR A 173 22.06 6.20 -16.96
CA THR A 173 20.92 6.92 -16.35
C THR A 173 21.07 7.11 -14.83
N LYS A 174 22.27 6.92 -14.28
CA LYS A 174 22.55 6.98 -12.84
C LYS A 174 22.01 8.26 -12.17
N ASN A 175 22.12 9.39 -12.84
CA ASN A 175 21.69 10.69 -12.32
C ASN A 175 20.18 10.89 -12.24
N SER A 176 19.39 10.03 -12.87
CA SER A 176 17.93 10.12 -12.92
C SER A 176 17.22 8.88 -12.37
N SER A 177 17.97 7.86 -11.94
CA SER A 177 17.44 6.61 -11.43
C SER A 177 17.36 6.59 -9.91
N ALA A 178 16.19 6.19 -9.40
CA ALA A 178 16.00 5.92 -7.98
C ALA A 178 16.62 4.58 -7.52
N TYR A 179 17.17 3.78 -8.44
CA TYR A 179 17.72 2.45 -8.14
C TYR A 179 19.25 2.46 -8.06
N LEU A 180 19.77 1.86 -7.01
CA LEU A 180 21.20 1.69 -6.76
C LEU A 180 21.57 0.22 -6.98
N LEU A 181 22.23 -0.07 -8.10
CA LEU A 181 22.72 -1.42 -8.40
C LEU A 181 23.83 -1.79 -7.40
N LYS A 182 23.64 -2.95 -6.71
CA LYS A 182 24.59 -3.48 -5.73
C LYS A 182 25.45 -4.60 -6.30
N GLY A 183 24.95 -5.33 -7.29
CA GLY A 183 25.69 -6.41 -7.93
C GLY A 183 24.77 -7.36 -8.68
N PHE A 184 25.34 -8.51 -9.04
CA PHE A 184 24.68 -9.55 -9.83
C PHE A 184 24.69 -10.88 -9.08
N ILE A 185 23.66 -11.68 -9.34
CA ILE A 185 23.61 -13.09 -8.96
C ILE A 185 23.78 -13.95 -10.19
N ARG A 186 24.73 -14.88 -10.10
CA ARG A 186 24.95 -15.86 -11.18
C ARG A 186 23.79 -16.84 -11.25
N VAL A 187 23.41 -17.12 -12.47
CA VAL A 187 22.46 -18.17 -12.81
C VAL A 187 23.18 -19.19 -13.66
N ASN A 188 23.20 -20.45 -13.24
CA ASN A 188 24.10 -21.52 -13.71
C ASN A 188 24.05 -21.86 -15.21
N SER A 189 23.20 -21.24 -16.03
CA SER A 189 23.04 -21.55 -17.45
C SER A 189 23.44 -20.42 -18.41
N GLU A 190 24.09 -19.34 -17.93
CA GLU A 190 24.35 -18.15 -18.73
C GLU A 190 25.83 -17.94 -19.03
N GLU A 191 26.16 -17.51 -20.25
CA GLU A 191 27.47 -16.97 -20.59
C GLU A 191 27.69 -15.65 -19.85
N LYS A 192 28.84 -15.49 -19.20
CA LYS A 192 29.17 -14.29 -18.46
C LYS A 192 29.35 -13.09 -19.40
N ALA A 193 28.58 -12.03 -19.18
CA ALA A 193 28.68 -10.76 -19.89
C ALA A 193 28.87 -9.55 -18.96
N VAL A 194 29.03 -9.81 -17.64
CA VAL A 194 29.32 -8.84 -16.60
C VAL A 194 30.68 -9.15 -15.95
N ALA A 195 31.32 -8.16 -15.32
CA ALA A 195 32.59 -8.34 -14.69
C ALA A 195 32.48 -9.28 -13.46
N GLU A 196 33.45 -10.20 -13.29
CA GLU A 196 33.42 -11.19 -12.21
C GLU A 196 33.39 -10.54 -10.83
N GLN A 197 34.05 -9.41 -10.64
CA GLN A 197 34.06 -8.63 -9.40
C GLN A 197 32.72 -8.06 -8.97
N ASP A 198 31.76 -7.92 -9.90
CA ASP A 198 30.41 -7.39 -9.64
C ASP A 198 29.42 -8.52 -9.33
N ILE A 199 29.84 -9.79 -9.50
CA ILE A 199 29.03 -10.97 -9.16
C ILE A 199 29.22 -11.27 -7.67
N LEU A 200 28.14 -11.12 -6.89
CA LEU A 200 28.18 -11.29 -5.44
C LEU A 200 28.05 -12.75 -4.99
N GLY A 201 27.55 -13.62 -5.86
CA GLY A 201 27.34 -15.04 -5.58
C GLY A 201 26.34 -15.68 -6.52
N ASP A 202 25.77 -16.79 -6.10
CA ASP A 202 24.74 -17.55 -6.81
C ASP A 202 23.37 -17.50 -6.11
N THR A 203 22.40 -18.23 -6.64
CA THR A 203 21.03 -18.29 -6.08
C THR A 203 20.96 -18.92 -4.69
N GLU A 204 21.91 -19.76 -4.31
CA GLU A 204 21.95 -20.42 -2.99
C GLU A 204 22.34 -19.42 -1.88
N GLN A 205 23.22 -18.48 -2.20
CA GLN A 205 23.72 -17.44 -1.29
C GLN A 205 22.80 -16.21 -1.22
N LEU A 206 21.71 -16.18 -2.02
CA LEU A 206 20.87 -15.01 -2.19
C LEU A 206 20.31 -14.46 -0.86
N LYS A 207 19.98 -15.31 0.10
CA LYS A 207 19.44 -14.90 1.41
C LYS A 207 20.43 -14.05 2.21
N GLU A 208 21.68 -14.43 2.21
CA GLU A 208 22.76 -13.71 2.92
C GLU A 208 23.05 -12.39 2.23
N ILE A 209 23.20 -12.42 0.90
CA ILE A 209 23.47 -11.23 0.08
C ILE A 209 22.36 -10.17 0.23
N ILE A 210 21.07 -10.60 0.23
CA ILE A 210 19.94 -9.69 0.45
C ILE A 210 20.08 -8.97 1.79
N LYS A 211 20.46 -9.68 2.85
CA LYS A 211 20.61 -9.12 4.19
C LYS A 211 21.81 -8.20 4.31
N GLU A 212 22.97 -8.63 3.83
CA GLU A 212 24.24 -7.88 3.91
C GLU A 212 24.18 -6.59 3.09
N GLN A 213 23.73 -6.67 1.84
CA GLN A 213 23.63 -5.54 0.92
C GLN A 213 22.35 -4.71 1.11
N ARG A 214 21.48 -5.11 2.05
CA ARG A 214 20.17 -4.46 2.33
C ARG A 214 19.39 -4.26 1.05
N ILE A 215 19.23 -5.32 0.27
CA ILE A 215 18.50 -5.31 -0.99
C ILE A 215 17.02 -5.04 -0.74
N GLU A 216 16.42 -4.14 -1.52
CA GLU A 216 15.02 -3.73 -1.41
C GLU A 216 14.18 -4.17 -2.63
N ALA A 217 14.82 -4.48 -3.77
CA ALA A 217 14.16 -5.02 -4.95
C ALA A 217 15.10 -5.92 -5.75
N LEU A 218 14.53 -6.87 -6.51
CA LEU A 218 15.23 -7.77 -7.40
C LEU A 218 14.86 -7.44 -8.84
N ILE A 219 15.83 -7.50 -9.77
CA ILE A 219 15.57 -7.33 -11.20
C ILE A 219 15.97 -8.62 -11.90
N LEU A 220 14.98 -9.30 -12.48
CA LEU A 220 15.20 -10.50 -13.29
C LEU A 220 15.67 -10.10 -14.68
N ALA A 221 16.89 -10.45 -15.03
CA ALA A 221 17.54 -10.13 -16.30
C ALA A 221 18.29 -11.34 -16.86
N THR A 222 17.60 -12.46 -17.01
CA THR A 222 18.14 -13.71 -17.53
C THR A 222 18.11 -13.74 -19.05
N ASP A 223 19.12 -14.37 -19.67
CA ASP A 223 19.18 -14.58 -21.13
C ASP A 223 18.19 -15.66 -21.56
N ARG A 224 17.89 -16.60 -20.68
CA ARG A 224 16.95 -17.69 -20.91
C ARG A 224 15.52 -17.22 -20.72
N GLN A 225 14.68 -17.41 -21.76
CA GLN A 225 13.30 -16.94 -21.79
C GLN A 225 12.28 -18.11 -21.70
N ASP A 226 12.73 -19.27 -21.30
CA ASP A 226 11.92 -20.45 -21.09
C ASP A 226 10.93 -20.19 -19.94
N SER A 227 9.65 -20.43 -20.20
CA SER A 227 8.56 -20.21 -19.25
C SER A 227 8.76 -20.99 -17.95
N ASP A 228 9.07 -22.28 -18.06
CA ASP A 228 9.19 -23.20 -16.93
C ASP A 228 10.39 -22.81 -16.03
N TYR A 229 11.49 -22.44 -16.69
CA TYR A 229 12.68 -21.95 -15.99
C TYR A 229 12.40 -20.66 -15.22
N THR A 230 11.76 -19.70 -15.89
CA THR A 230 11.41 -18.40 -15.28
C THR A 230 10.45 -18.60 -14.10
N GLU A 231 9.46 -19.49 -14.24
CA GLU A 231 8.53 -19.83 -13.18
C GLU A 231 9.24 -20.48 -11.98
N GLY A 232 10.14 -21.44 -12.24
CA GLY A 232 10.93 -22.09 -11.19
C GLY A 232 11.79 -21.08 -10.41
N LEU A 233 12.44 -20.16 -11.11
CA LEU A 233 13.23 -19.10 -10.49
C LEU A 233 12.35 -18.13 -9.69
N LEU A 234 11.21 -17.73 -10.22
CA LEU A 234 10.27 -16.85 -9.50
C LEU A 234 9.74 -17.48 -8.22
N LYS A 235 9.43 -18.78 -8.22
CA LYS A 235 9.03 -19.53 -7.01
C LYS A 235 10.08 -19.41 -5.90
N GLN A 236 11.37 -19.49 -6.24
CA GLN A 236 12.47 -19.29 -5.29
C GLN A 236 12.58 -17.85 -4.79
N LEU A 237 12.33 -16.86 -5.66
CA LEU A 237 12.46 -15.44 -5.33
C LEU A 237 11.29 -14.90 -4.48
N TYR A 238 10.08 -15.46 -4.61
CA TYR A 238 8.90 -15.00 -3.85
C TYR A 238 9.04 -15.15 -2.33
N VAL A 239 9.86 -16.08 -1.88
CA VAL A 239 10.17 -16.32 -0.45
C VAL A 239 10.72 -15.05 0.23
N TYR A 240 11.41 -14.19 -0.51
CA TYR A 240 12.06 -13.00 0.06
C TYR A 240 11.12 -11.79 0.22
N HIS A 241 9.88 -11.86 -0.26
CA HIS A 241 8.88 -10.78 -0.20
C HIS A 241 9.35 -9.43 -0.74
N LEU A 242 10.37 -9.41 -1.59
CA LEU A 242 10.89 -8.22 -2.26
C LEU A 242 10.10 -7.91 -3.53
N ASP A 243 10.15 -6.66 -3.98
CA ASP A 243 9.64 -6.31 -5.30
C ASP A 243 10.51 -6.96 -6.38
N ILE A 244 9.86 -7.68 -7.29
CA ILE A 244 10.53 -8.34 -8.40
C ILE A 244 10.12 -7.62 -9.69
N LEU A 245 11.13 -7.07 -10.36
CA LEU A 245 11.01 -6.47 -11.67
C LEU A 245 11.63 -7.40 -12.72
N SER A 246 11.22 -7.30 -13.96
CA SER A 246 11.84 -8.02 -15.08
C SER A 246 12.07 -7.07 -16.24
N VAL A 247 13.10 -7.34 -17.00
CA VAL A 247 13.29 -6.71 -18.31
C VAL A 247 12.14 -7.16 -19.22
N ILE A 248 11.62 -6.24 -20.03
CA ILE A 248 10.55 -6.51 -20.98
C ILE A 248 11.12 -7.21 -22.19
N HIS A 249 10.60 -8.37 -22.51
CA HIS A 249 10.90 -9.11 -23.73
C HIS A 249 9.89 -8.81 -24.86
N LYS A 250 10.28 -9.06 -26.10
CA LYS A 250 9.40 -8.82 -27.27
C LYS A 250 8.04 -9.53 -27.17
N GLN A 251 8.03 -10.72 -26.59
CA GLN A 251 6.81 -11.51 -26.38
C GLN A 251 5.84 -10.83 -25.41
N ASP A 252 6.35 -10.18 -24.38
CA ASP A 252 5.54 -9.46 -23.40
C ASP A 252 4.74 -8.31 -24.04
N LEU A 253 5.33 -7.64 -25.05
CA LEU A 253 4.68 -6.54 -25.77
C LEU A 253 3.48 -6.99 -26.60
N LEU A 254 3.42 -8.28 -26.97
CA LEU A 254 2.35 -8.82 -27.80
C LEU A 254 1.14 -9.32 -26.99
N PHE A 255 1.33 -9.69 -25.73
CA PHE A 255 0.34 -10.48 -24.98
C PHE A 255 -0.19 -9.85 -23.68
N SER A 256 0.27 -8.68 -23.24
CA SER A 256 -0.14 -8.18 -21.91
C SER A 256 -0.39 -6.67 -21.84
N ASN A 257 -1.36 -6.32 -20.99
CA ASN A 257 -1.51 -4.97 -20.43
C ASN A 257 -0.37 -4.69 -19.44
N ILE A 258 0.80 -4.28 -19.97
CA ILE A 258 1.99 -4.06 -19.16
C ILE A 258 1.87 -2.70 -18.50
N THR A 259 1.84 -2.67 -17.17
CA THR A 259 2.11 -1.45 -16.42
C THR A 259 3.62 -1.20 -16.47
N LEU A 260 4.02 -0.31 -17.38
CA LEU A 260 5.42 0.08 -17.55
C LEU A 260 5.86 0.93 -16.37
N TYR A 261 6.85 0.47 -15.65
CA TYR A 261 7.62 1.31 -14.74
C TYR A 261 8.96 1.59 -15.43
N SER A 262 9.10 2.80 -15.94
CA SER A 262 10.35 3.19 -16.57
C SER A 262 11.39 3.53 -15.50
N LEU A 263 12.46 2.73 -15.42
CA LEU A 263 13.76 3.36 -15.24
C LEU A 263 13.92 4.35 -16.40
N PRO A 264 14.44 5.57 -16.19
CA PRO A 264 14.75 6.43 -17.32
C PRO A 264 15.57 5.64 -18.34
N GLY A 265 14.99 5.39 -19.52
CA GLY A 265 15.64 4.63 -20.61
C GLY A 265 15.56 3.11 -20.58
N VAL A 266 15.04 2.47 -19.53
CA VAL A 266 14.86 1.00 -19.46
C VAL A 266 13.43 0.64 -19.09
N PRO A 267 12.66 0.04 -19.99
CA PRO A 267 11.33 -0.45 -19.67
C PRO A 267 11.44 -1.74 -18.82
N LEU A 268 10.92 -1.68 -17.60
CA LEU A 268 10.79 -2.82 -16.69
C LEU A 268 9.32 -3.11 -16.44
N LYS A 269 8.98 -4.38 -16.24
CA LYS A 269 7.66 -4.83 -15.79
C LYS A 269 7.76 -5.35 -14.35
N TYR A 270 6.73 -5.11 -13.54
CA TYR A 270 6.58 -5.81 -12.26
C TYR A 270 6.11 -7.24 -12.53
N LEU A 271 6.84 -8.21 -11.97
CA LEU A 271 6.40 -9.62 -11.92
C LEU A 271 5.62 -9.94 -10.66
N SER A 272 5.53 -8.98 -9.76
CA SER A 272 4.68 -9.10 -8.58
C SER A 272 3.22 -8.92 -8.97
N PRO A 273 2.28 -9.63 -8.29
CA PRO A 273 0.85 -9.44 -8.56
C PRO A 273 0.48 -7.97 -8.51
N THR A 274 -0.49 -7.60 -9.31
CA THR A 274 -0.96 -6.23 -9.49
C THR A 274 -1.34 -5.63 -8.15
N GLN A 275 -0.50 -4.78 -7.61
CA GLN A 275 -0.85 -4.04 -6.39
C GLN A 275 -1.85 -2.94 -6.77
N LEU A 276 -2.86 -2.76 -5.92
CA LEU A 276 -3.74 -1.60 -6.00
C LEU A 276 -2.91 -0.31 -6.12
N LYS A 277 -3.39 0.64 -6.90
CA LYS A 277 -2.76 1.96 -6.98
C LYS A 277 -2.71 2.61 -5.58
N PRO A 278 -1.75 3.47 -5.30
CA PRO A 278 -1.60 4.08 -3.96
C PRO A 278 -2.87 4.74 -3.43
N TRP A 279 -3.62 5.43 -4.28
CA TRP A 279 -4.88 6.05 -3.89
C TRP A 279 -5.97 5.00 -3.54
N GLU A 280 -6.01 3.89 -4.27
CA GLU A 280 -6.93 2.77 -3.99
C GLU A 280 -6.60 2.10 -2.66
N GLN A 281 -5.29 1.92 -2.35
CA GLN A 281 -4.84 1.40 -1.07
C GLN A 281 -5.25 2.31 0.09
N ASN A 282 -5.11 3.63 -0.08
CA ASN A 282 -5.49 4.61 0.92
C ASN A 282 -7.01 4.64 1.12
N LEU A 283 -7.78 4.62 0.04
CA LEU A 283 -9.24 4.56 0.09
C LEU A 283 -9.71 3.27 0.77
N LYS A 284 -9.16 2.13 0.36
CA LYS A 284 -9.45 0.84 0.99
C LYS A 284 -9.15 0.86 2.49
N ARG A 285 -7.99 1.39 2.90
CA ARG A 285 -7.62 1.46 4.32
C ARG A 285 -8.58 2.36 5.11
N SER A 286 -8.98 3.49 4.55
CA SER A 286 -9.95 4.39 5.20
C SER A 286 -11.33 3.73 5.33
N THR A 287 -11.77 3.01 4.30
CA THR A 287 -13.01 2.21 4.35
C THR A 287 -12.93 1.10 5.41
N ASP A 288 -11.80 0.37 5.46
CA ASP A 288 -11.54 -0.65 6.49
C ASP A 288 -11.69 -0.06 7.90
N ILE A 289 -11.08 1.11 8.15
CA ILE A 289 -11.15 1.78 9.46
C ILE A 289 -12.58 2.24 9.75
N LEU A 290 -13.23 2.95 8.82
CA LEU A 290 -14.57 3.50 8.98
C LEU A 290 -15.59 2.40 9.31
N VAL A 291 -15.62 1.34 8.50
CA VAL A 291 -16.55 0.20 8.69
C VAL A 291 -16.25 -0.53 10.00
N SER A 292 -14.96 -0.69 10.36
CA SER A 292 -14.60 -1.35 11.62
C SER A 292 -15.01 -0.52 12.85
N VAL A 293 -14.81 0.80 12.84
CA VAL A 293 -15.24 1.69 13.94
C VAL A 293 -16.75 1.66 14.07
N LEU A 294 -17.48 1.89 12.96
CA LEU A 294 -18.93 1.87 12.96
C LEU A 294 -19.47 0.49 13.38
N GLY A 295 -18.87 -0.59 12.87
CA GLY A 295 -19.23 -1.95 13.22
C GLY A 295 -19.06 -2.24 14.71
N LEU A 296 -17.93 -1.87 15.30
CA LEU A 296 -17.69 -2.05 16.73
C LEU A 296 -18.64 -1.22 17.60
N LEU A 297 -18.95 0.02 17.18
CA LEU A 297 -19.87 0.90 17.92
C LEU A 297 -21.33 0.38 17.82
N VAL A 298 -21.83 0.13 16.61
CA VAL A 298 -23.21 -0.28 16.38
C VAL A 298 -23.48 -1.68 16.93
N LEU A 299 -22.54 -2.61 16.77
CA LEU A 299 -22.68 -3.98 17.25
C LEU A 299 -22.25 -4.15 18.72
N SER A 300 -21.89 -3.09 19.44
CA SER A 300 -21.45 -3.19 20.85
C SER A 300 -22.49 -3.86 21.76
N PRO A 301 -23.82 -3.61 21.66
CA PRO A 301 -24.80 -4.34 22.47
C PRO A 301 -24.83 -5.84 22.14
N LEU A 302 -24.69 -6.19 20.84
CA LEU A 302 -24.60 -7.57 20.40
C LEU A 302 -23.34 -8.25 20.95
N PHE A 303 -22.19 -7.57 20.97
CA PHE A 303 -20.95 -8.09 21.56
C PHE A 303 -21.15 -8.46 23.03
N VAL A 304 -21.81 -7.60 23.82
CA VAL A 304 -22.11 -7.85 25.22
C VAL A 304 -23.02 -9.07 25.36
N PHE A 305 -24.09 -9.14 24.57
CA PHE A 305 -25.01 -10.27 24.57
C PHE A 305 -24.31 -11.60 24.25
N LEU A 306 -23.51 -11.63 23.16
CA LEU A 306 -22.74 -12.83 22.76
C LEU A 306 -21.74 -13.22 23.83
N ALA A 307 -21.04 -12.27 24.42
CA ALA A 307 -20.07 -12.51 25.48
C ALA A 307 -20.73 -13.16 26.71
N LEU A 308 -21.87 -12.66 27.15
CA LEU A 308 -22.63 -13.25 28.27
C LEU A 308 -23.09 -14.66 27.95
N ARG A 309 -23.67 -14.91 26.76
CA ARG A 309 -24.13 -16.25 26.34
C ARG A 309 -22.99 -17.26 26.30
N ILE A 310 -21.82 -16.88 25.73
CA ILE A 310 -20.63 -17.75 25.70
C ILE A 310 -20.16 -18.10 27.12
N ARG A 311 -20.18 -17.10 28.03
CA ARG A 311 -19.74 -17.29 29.42
C ARG A 311 -20.68 -18.22 30.20
N LEU A 312 -21.98 -18.13 29.94
CA LEU A 312 -23.00 -18.96 30.59
C LEU A 312 -22.99 -20.41 30.07
N GLU A 313 -22.61 -20.63 28.81
CA GLU A 313 -22.63 -21.98 28.22
C GLU A 313 -21.45 -22.83 28.66
N SER A 314 -20.24 -22.26 28.76
CA SER A 314 -19.05 -23.01 29.11
C SER A 314 -18.02 -22.17 29.86
N ALA A 315 -17.29 -22.80 30.81
CA ALA A 315 -16.21 -22.14 31.54
C ALA A 315 -15.03 -21.81 30.62
N GLY A 316 -14.38 -20.66 30.87
CA GLY A 316 -13.18 -20.23 30.13
C GLY A 316 -13.27 -18.83 29.54
N PRO A 317 -12.30 -18.37 28.74
CA PRO A 317 -12.27 -17.03 28.16
C PRO A 317 -13.36 -16.86 27.11
N ILE A 318 -13.91 -15.63 27.00
CA ILE A 318 -14.92 -15.28 26.00
C ILE A 318 -14.31 -15.21 24.60
N LEU A 319 -13.10 -14.64 24.51
CA LEU A 319 -12.38 -14.51 23.26
C LEU A 319 -11.36 -15.63 23.11
N TYR A 320 -11.36 -16.24 21.95
CA TYR A 320 -10.34 -17.15 21.48
C TYR A 320 -9.25 -16.36 20.76
N ARG A 321 -8.01 -16.68 21.07
CA ARG A 321 -6.83 -16.04 20.49
C ARG A 321 -5.97 -17.10 19.83
N GLN A 322 -5.56 -16.86 18.58
CA GLN A 322 -4.75 -17.78 17.84
C GLN A 322 -3.73 -17.04 16.99
N GLU A 323 -2.49 -17.53 16.95
CA GLU A 323 -1.49 -17.00 16.04
C GLU A 323 -1.78 -17.38 14.59
N ARG A 324 -1.68 -16.40 13.71
CA ARG A 324 -1.82 -16.53 12.26
C ARG A 324 -0.71 -15.74 11.56
N LEU A 325 -0.44 -16.07 10.31
CA LEU A 325 0.48 -15.30 9.48
C LEU A 325 -0.26 -14.22 8.73
N GLY A 326 0.25 -13.00 8.83
CA GLY A 326 -0.25 -11.81 8.15
C GLY A 326 0.66 -11.34 7.03
N LYS A 327 0.54 -10.06 6.65
CA LYS A 327 1.38 -9.46 5.61
C LYS A 327 2.87 -9.68 5.89
N GLU A 328 3.64 -10.04 4.83
CA GLU A 328 5.08 -10.35 4.91
C GLU A 328 5.36 -11.52 5.88
N MET A 329 4.42 -12.46 6.00
CA MET A 329 4.49 -13.60 6.93
C MET A 329 4.71 -13.22 8.40
N LYS A 330 4.45 -11.98 8.78
CA LYS A 330 4.56 -11.53 10.17
C LYS A 330 3.45 -12.15 11.01
N PRO A 331 3.79 -12.81 12.14
CA PRO A 331 2.79 -13.38 13.00
C PRO A 331 1.93 -12.29 13.65
N PHE A 332 0.64 -12.53 13.77
CA PHE A 332 -0.31 -11.71 14.53
C PHE A 332 -1.33 -12.60 15.23
N THR A 333 -2.00 -12.05 16.24
CA THR A 333 -3.03 -12.76 17.00
C THR A 333 -4.41 -12.42 16.46
N ILE A 334 -5.08 -13.38 15.79
CA ILE A 334 -6.47 -13.23 15.38
C ILE A 334 -7.41 -13.37 16.59
N LEU A 335 -8.44 -12.51 16.64
CA LEU A 335 -9.44 -12.51 17.70
C LEU A 335 -10.77 -13.09 17.17
N LYS A 336 -11.34 -14.05 17.91
CA LYS A 336 -12.65 -14.64 17.65
C LYS A 336 -13.45 -14.81 18.94
N PHE A 337 -14.77 -14.87 18.86
CA PHE A 337 -15.52 -15.44 19.96
C PHE A 337 -15.26 -16.94 20.09
N ARG A 338 -15.19 -17.42 21.31
CA ARG A 338 -15.00 -18.85 21.58
C ARG A 338 -16.24 -19.64 21.15
N THR A 339 -16.02 -20.63 20.30
CA THR A 339 -17.07 -21.52 19.77
C THR A 339 -16.84 -22.98 20.11
N MET A 340 -15.72 -23.31 20.75
CA MET A 340 -15.32 -24.66 21.18
C MET A 340 -15.13 -24.72 22.69
N PHE A 341 -15.21 -25.91 23.26
CA PHE A 341 -14.85 -26.13 24.64
C PHE A 341 -13.38 -25.82 24.91
N ALA A 342 -13.03 -25.43 26.13
CA ALA A 342 -11.67 -25.17 26.51
C ALA A 342 -10.81 -26.44 26.31
N HIS A 343 -9.53 -26.29 25.90
CA HIS A 343 -8.60 -27.40 25.64
C HIS A 343 -9.02 -28.39 24.54
N SER A 344 -9.66 -27.86 23.48
CA SER A 344 -10.14 -28.68 22.36
C SER A 344 -9.08 -29.15 21.37
N GLU A 345 -7.81 -28.76 21.50
CA GLU A 345 -6.67 -29.16 20.65
C GLU A 345 -5.46 -29.65 21.48
N PRO A 346 -5.57 -30.75 22.28
CA PRO A 346 -4.47 -31.20 23.15
C PRO A 346 -3.29 -31.77 22.36
N GLU A 347 -3.52 -32.33 21.18
CA GLU A 347 -2.51 -32.98 20.33
C GLU A 347 -1.96 -32.09 19.21
N GLY A 348 -2.31 -30.81 19.20
CA GLY A 348 -1.83 -29.83 18.20
C GLY A 348 -2.88 -29.33 17.21
N PRO A 349 -2.44 -28.67 16.14
CA PRO A 349 -3.35 -28.01 15.19
C PRO A 349 -4.23 -28.99 14.41
N LEU A 350 -5.55 -28.90 14.60
CA LEU A 350 -6.52 -29.68 13.85
C LEU A 350 -7.42 -28.77 13.01
N LEU A 351 -7.75 -29.21 11.80
CA LEU A 351 -8.79 -28.56 10.98
C LEU A 351 -10.15 -28.90 11.59
N SER A 352 -11.07 -27.93 11.54
CA SER A 352 -12.41 -28.10 12.06
C SER A 352 -13.32 -28.59 10.91
N SER A 353 -14.14 -29.60 11.18
CA SER A 353 -15.18 -30.07 10.26
C SER A 353 -16.56 -29.49 10.63
N LEU A 354 -17.56 -29.72 9.76
CA LEU A 354 -18.94 -29.25 10.01
C LEU A 354 -19.59 -29.91 11.24
N ASN A 355 -19.24 -31.17 11.52
CA ASN A 355 -19.81 -31.97 12.62
C ASN A 355 -18.81 -32.19 13.76
N ASP A 356 -17.95 -31.22 14.02
CA ASP A 356 -16.92 -31.30 15.04
C ASP A 356 -17.53 -31.26 16.46
N GLU A 357 -17.37 -32.34 17.23
CA GLU A 357 -17.90 -32.48 18.59
C GLU A 357 -17.32 -31.45 19.58
N ARG A 358 -16.15 -30.91 19.28
CA ARG A 358 -15.51 -29.85 20.08
C ARG A 358 -16.29 -28.54 20.11
N ILE A 359 -17.25 -28.36 19.17
CA ILE A 359 -18.02 -27.12 19.02
C ILE A 359 -19.22 -27.14 19.97
N THR A 360 -19.36 -26.07 20.78
CA THR A 360 -20.51 -25.91 21.67
C THR A 360 -21.82 -25.70 20.87
N PRO A 361 -23.00 -26.02 21.42
CA PRO A 361 -24.28 -25.78 20.74
C PRO A 361 -24.45 -24.33 20.27
N PHE A 362 -24.17 -23.34 21.11
CA PHE A 362 -24.18 -21.94 20.74
C PHE A 362 -23.05 -21.57 19.78
N GLY A 363 -21.90 -22.23 19.91
CA GLY A 363 -20.77 -22.10 19.00
C GLY A 363 -21.14 -22.50 17.56
N ARG A 364 -21.99 -23.53 17.37
CA ARG A 364 -22.54 -23.90 16.03
C ARG A 364 -23.35 -22.76 15.44
N PHE A 365 -24.22 -22.13 16.24
CA PHE A 365 -24.96 -20.94 15.81
C PHE A 365 -24.03 -19.79 15.43
N LEU A 366 -23.03 -19.47 16.24
CA LEU A 366 -22.06 -18.41 15.96
C LEU A 366 -21.33 -18.66 14.63
N ARG A 367 -20.85 -19.87 14.38
CA ARG A 367 -20.14 -20.25 13.15
C ARG A 367 -21.05 -20.21 11.92
N LYS A 368 -22.32 -20.66 12.05
CA LYS A 368 -23.27 -20.62 10.95
C LYS A 368 -23.49 -19.21 10.42
N TYR A 369 -23.56 -18.22 11.31
CA TYR A 369 -23.78 -16.82 10.97
C TYR A 369 -22.51 -15.97 10.95
N ARG A 370 -21.35 -16.59 11.11
CA ARG A 370 -20.03 -15.90 11.16
C ARG A 370 -19.92 -14.83 12.26
N LEU A 371 -20.74 -14.92 13.29
CA LEU A 371 -20.72 -13.99 14.42
C LEU A 371 -19.45 -14.16 15.27
N ASP A 372 -18.87 -15.35 15.26
CA ASP A 372 -17.59 -15.65 15.93
C ASP A 372 -16.42 -14.83 15.38
N GLU A 373 -16.49 -14.35 14.15
CA GLU A 373 -15.44 -13.58 13.50
C GLU A 373 -15.53 -12.07 13.72
N LEU A 374 -16.64 -11.55 14.31
CA LEU A 374 -16.84 -10.12 14.56
C LEU A 374 -15.71 -9.44 15.35
N PRO A 375 -15.07 -10.07 16.36
CA PRO A 375 -13.94 -9.45 17.06
C PRO A 375 -12.73 -9.13 16.18
N GLN A 376 -12.63 -9.71 14.97
CA GLN A 376 -11.56 -9.41 14.01
C GLN A 376 -11.63 -7.96 13.50
N LEU A 377 -12.77 -7.25 13.64
CA LEU A 377 -12.84 -5.81 13.37
C LEU A 377 -11.79 -5.03 14.18
N TRP A 378 -11.42 -5.51 15.37
CA TRP A 378 -10.32 -4.94 16.14
C TRP A 378 -8.96 -5.18 15.49
N ASN A 379 -8.71 -6.36 14.91
CA ASN A 379 -7.49 -6.62 14.14
C ASN A 379 -7.40 -5.72 12.90
N VAL A 380 -8.56 -5.45 12.25
CA VAL A 380 -8.62 -4.51 11.13
C VAL A 380 -8.24 -3.10 11.59
N LEU A 381 -8.76 -2.61 12.71
CA LEU A 381 -8.40 -1.28 13.26
C LEU A 381 -6.90 -1.18 13.57
N LYS A 382 -6.32 -2.19 14.19
CA LYS A 382 -4.87 -2.27 14.44
C LYS A 382 -4.04 -2.26 13.17
N GLY A 383 -4.63 -2.62 12.03
CA GLY A 383 -3.94 -2.69 10.75
C GLY A 383 -3.26 -4.04 10.49
N GLU A 384 -3.52 -5.05 11.30
CA GLU A 384 -3.06 -6.42 11.12
C GLU A 384 -3.85 -7.13 10.00
N MET A 385 -5.12 -6.77 9.84
CA MET A 385 -6.07 -7.29 8.86
C MET A 385 -6.72 -6.18 8.01
N SER A 386 -7.50 -6.60 7.04
CA SER A 386 -8.42 -5.82 6.21
C SER A 386 -9.80 -6.49 6.24
N LEU A 387 -10.86 -5.80 5.84
CA LEU A 387 -12.18 -6.42 5.67
C LEU A 387 -12.14 -7.49 4.58
N VAL A 388 -11.51 -7.20 3.46
CA VAL A 388 -11.35 -8.11 2.32
C VAL A 388 -9.88 -8.37 2.07
N GLY A 389 -9.49 -9.62 1.93
CA GLY A 389 -8.12 -10.07 1.68
C GLY A 389 -8.01 -11.58 1.81
N PRO A 390 -6.89 -12.20 1.44
CA PRO A 390 -6.67 -13.63 1.58
C PRO A 390 -6.90 -14.10 3.02
N ARG A 391 -7.39 -15.33 3.20
CA ARG A 391 -7.62 -15.87 4.54
C ARG A 391 -6.30 -16.11 5.26
N PRO A 392 -6.13 -15.63 6.53
CA PRO A 392 -4.90 -15.90 7.28
C PRO A 392 -4.89 -17.33 7.78
N GLU A 393 -3.80 -18.07 7.49
CA GLU A 393 -3.64 -19.45 7.91
C GLU A 393 -2.61 -19.61 9.04
N ARG A 394 -2.64 -20.74 9.74
CA ARG A 394 -1.67 -21.10 10.79
C ARG A 394 -0.34 -21.46 10.14
N ARG A 395 0.79 -21.09 10.73
CA ARG A 395 2.14 -21.41 10.25
C ARG A 395 2.29 -22.87 9.85
N PHE A 396 1.79 -23.77 10.67
CA PHE A 396 1.82 -25.22 10.46
C PHE A 396 1.22 -25.68 9.11
N TYR A 397 0.12 -25.05 8.67
CA TYR A 397 -0.49 -25.36 7.36
C TYR A 397 0.23 -24.63 6.24
N VAL A 398 0.67 -23.41 6.48
CA VAL A 398 1.38 -22.60 5.48
C VAL A 398 2.66 -23.31 5.02
N GLU A 399 3.44 -23.87 5.94
CA GLU A 399 4.66 -24.61 5.62
C GLU A 399 4.34 -25.78 4.67
N ARG A 400 3.29 -26.55 4.96
CA ARG A 400 2.85 -27.67 4.11
C ARG A 400 2.29 -27.24 2.75
N ILE A 401 1.60 -26.10 2.70
CA ILE A 401 1.08 -25.56 1.43
C ILE A 401 2.24 -25.07 0.56
N VAL A 402 3.20 -24.37 1.14
CA VAL A 402 4.34 -23.80 0.40
C VAL A 402 5.23 -24.89 -0.18
N ASP A 403 5.40 -26.02 0.50
CA ASP A 403 6.17 -27.18 -0.02
C ASP A 403 5.56 -27.69 -1.34
N GLN A 404 4.23 -27.65 -1.48
CA GLN A 404 3.51 -28.12 -2.67
C GLN A 404 3.24 -27.00 -3.66
N ALA A 405 2.97 -25.79 -3.19
CA ALA A 405 2.59 -24.60 -3.97
C ALA A 405 3.36 -23.36 -3.51
N PRO A 406 4.64 -23.19 -3.91
CA PRO A 406 5.48 -22.06 -3.47
C PRO A 406 4.90 -20.68 -3.79
N GLN A 407 4.07 -20.57 -4.85
CA GLN A 407 3.34 -19.34 -5.18
C GLN A 407 2.39 -18.87 -4.06
N TYR A 408 2.11 -19.68 -3.04
CA TYR A 408 1.34 -19.30 -1.87
C TYR A 408 1.97 -18.11 -1.11
N TYR A 409 3.28 -17.89 -1.22
CA TYR A 409 3.92 -16.70 -0.67
C TYR A 409 3.34 -15.39 -1.19
N LEU A 410 2.74 -15.39 -2.37
CA LEU A 410 2.15 -14.18 -2.98
C LEU A 410 0.97 -13.63 -2.18
N VAL A 411 0.17 -14.48 -1.53
CA VAL A 411 -0.97 -14.03 -0.69
C VAL A 411 -0.52 -13.19 0.51
N TYR A 412 0.72 -13.37 0.96
CA TYR A 412 1.29 -12.60 2.08
C TYR A 412 1.82 -11.23 1.69
N ARG A 413 1.71 -10.81 0.43
CA ARG A 413 2.04 -9.44 -0.01
C ARG A 413 0.98 -8.43 0.37
N VAL A 414 -0.24 -8.88 0.61
CA VAL A 414 -1.38 -8.06 1.04
C VAL A 414 -1.76 -8.40 2.49
N LYS A 415 -2.59 -7.55 3.11
CA LYS A 415 -3.13 -7.87 4.43
C LYS A 415 -4.17 -8.97 4.31
N PRO A 416 -4.19 -9.93 5.26
CA PRO A 416 -5.26 -10.93 5.31
C PRO A 416 -6.61 -10.28 5.58
N GLY A 417 -7.68 -10.92 5.10
CA GLY A 417 -9.06 -10.44 5.22
C GLY A 417 -9.89 -11.19 6.26
N ILE A 418 -10.97 -10.54 6.73
CA ILE A 418 -12.07 -11.22 7.41
C ILE A 418 -12.79 -12.13 6.40
N THR A 419 -12.98 -11.63 5.17
CA THR A 419 -13.49 -12.42 4.04
C THR A 419 -12.49 -12.38 2.88
N SER A 420 -12.54 -13.39 2.02
CA SER A 420 -11.71 -13.48 0.82
C SER A 420 -12.54 -13.92 -0.39
N LEU A 421 -12.02 -13.65 -1.60
CA LEU A 421 -12.62 -14.16 -2.83
C LEU A 421 -12.68 -15.69 -2.83
N GLY A 422 -11.61 -16.35 -2.36
CA GLY A 422 -11.55 -17.79 -2.19
C GLY A 422 -12.63 -18.33 -1.25
N MET A 423 -12.90 -17.65 -0.12
CA MET A 423 -13.97 -18.06 0.78
C MET A 423 -15.36 -17.91 0.18
N VAL A 424 -15.58 -16.89 -0.66
CA VAL A 424 -16.90 -16.62 -1.28
C VAL A 424 -17.15 -17.54 -2.47
N LYS A 425 -16.12 -17.84 -3.27
CA LYS A 425 -16.27 -18.62 -4.52
C LYS A 425 -16.05 -20.11 -4.32
N TYR A 426 -15.03 -20.49 -3.57
CA TYR A 426 -14.67 -21.89 -3.33
C TYR A 426 -15.31 -22.43 -2.04
N GLY A 427 -15.35 -21.62 -0.97
CA GLY A 427 -15.90 -22.00 0.33
C GLY A 427 -14.85 -22.43 1.35
N TYR A 428 -15.24 -23.38 2.21
CA TYR A 428 -14.41 -23.84 3.31
C TYR A 428 -13.44 -24.94 2.86
N ALA A 429 -12.15 -24.77 3.13
CA ALA A 429 -11.12 -25.77 2.86
C ALA A 429 -10.79 -26.54 4.16
N ASP A 430 -11.02 -27.83 4.18
CA ASP A 430 -10.80 -28.76 5.29
C ASP A 430 -9.58 -29.67 5.09
N SER A 431 -8.82 -29.48 4.01
CA SER A 431 -7.55 -30.14 3.72
C SER A 431 -6.55 -29.19 3.08
N VAL A 432 -5.26 -29.58 3.04
CA VAL A 432 -4.18 -28.81 2.41
C VAL A 432 -4.42 -28.68 0.90
N GLU A 433 -4.87 -29.73 0.26
CA GLU A 433 -5.18 -29.78 -1.18
C GLU A 433 -6.28 -28.75 -1.52
N LYS A 434 -7.36 -28.72 -0.74
CA LYS A 434 -8.44 -27.75 -0.92
C LYS A 434 -7.98 -26.31 -0.61
N MET A 435 -7.01 -26.12 0.29
CA MET A 435 -6.40 -24.80 0.52
C MET A 435 -5.60 -24.34 -0.68
N ILE A 436 -4.92 -25.26 -1.39
CA ILE A 436 -4.19 -24.98 -2.63
C ILE A 436 -5.17 -24.64 -3.76
N GLU A 437 -6.25 -25.41 -3.93
CA GLU A 437 -7.29 -25.08 -4.93
C GLU A 437 -7.93 -23.71 -4.68
N ARG A 438 -8.22 -23.38 -3.42
CA ARG A 438 -8.74 -22.05 -3.04
C ARG A 438 -7.75 -20.93 -3.33
N LEU A 439 -6.44 -21.21 -3.31
CA LEU A 439 -5.39 -20.25 -3.60
C LEU A 439 -5.58 -19.57 -4.96
N GLU A 440 -6.03 -20.27 -5.97
CA GLU A 440 -6.25 -19.72 -7.32
C GLU A 440 -7.18 -18.49 -7.27
N TYR A 441 -8.23 -18.56 -6.47
CA TYR A 441 -9.15 -17.42 -6.27
C TYR A 441 -8.53 -16.29 -5.44
N ASP A 442 -7.76 -16.63 -4.42
CA ASP A 442 -7.12 -15.62 -3.55
C ASP A 442 -5.95 -14.90 -4.26
N LEU A 443 -5.35 -15.50 -5.30
CA LEU A 443 -4.33 -14.86 -6.15
C LEU A 443 -4.91 -13.85 -7.16
N ILE A 444 -6.21 -13.94 -7.47
CA ILE A 444 -6.90 -12.97 -8.34
C ILE A 444 -7.09 -11.62 -7.62
N TYR A 445 -7.14 -11.64 -6.29
CA TYR A 445 -7.28 -10.46 -5.45
C TYR A 445 -5.98 -9.64 -5.41
#